data_18c0f5a517a95be1e61ce5838a00a430
#
_entry.id   18c0f5a517a95be1e61ce5838a00a430
#
_cell.length_a   1.000
_cell.length_b   1.000
_cell.length_c   1.000
_cell.angle_alpha   90.00
_cell.angle_beta   90.00
_cell.angle_gamma   90.00
#
_symmetry.space_group_name_H-M   'P 1'
#
loop_
_entity.id
_entity.type
_entity.pdbx_description
1 polymer ?
#
loop_
_entity_poly.entity_id
_entity_poly.type
_entity_poly.pdbx_seq_one_letter_code
_entity_poly.pdbx_strand_id
1 'polypeptide(L)'
;MDRGQSGNCTDKGEKDMAAGKKENRNADHRIRPVAYIHTDFPTKFGIPRQSGLTGDLEAKIVFEPEFSSPEAVRGIEEFSHLWLIWEFSENVRKPGNWSATVRPPRLGGNTRVGVFATRSPFRPNSLGLSVVKLKRVEYLKNGAPVLVVTGADMMDGTPVFDIKPYVPFADSHPEAKGGFTDQTKEYGLAVEIPEKLLEFLPEEKRDPLRAVLAQDPRPSYQEDPDRVYGMEFAGYEVKFTVSEKVLHVKSVEKCTV
;
A
#
# COMPACT_ATOMS: atom_id res chain seq x y z
N MET A 1 23.99 59.96 44.01
CA MET A 1 25.06 58.93 44.14
C MET A 1 24.41 57.66 44.63
N ASP A 2 24.12 56.76 43.74
CA ASP A 2 24.39 55.34 43.95
C ASP A 2 24.09 54.56 42.67
N ARG A 3 25.03 53.74 42.29
CA ARG A 3 25.02 53.00 41.02
C ARG A 3 24.39 51.64 41.25
N GLY A 4 23.22 51.37 40.69
CA GLY A 4 22.60 50.03 40.68
C GLY A 4 23.26 49.18 39.61
N GLN A 5 23.83 48.05 40.01
CA GLN A 5 24.43 47.04 39.16
C GLN A 5 23.33 46.23 38.46
N SER A 6 23.43 46.15 37.13
CA SER A 6 22.69 45.22 36.28
C SER A 6 23.23 43.78 36.46
N GLY A 7 22.46 42.93 37.09
CA GLY A 7 22.75 41.50 37.16
C GLY A 7 22.46 40.83 35.83
N ASN A 8 23.49 40.29 35.23
CA ASN A 8 23.49 39.47 34.05
C ASN A 8 22.93 38.08 34.42
N CYS A 9 21.72 37.78 33.97
CA CYS A 9 21.13 36.46 34.09
C CYS A 9 21.55 35.64 32.86
N THR A 10 22.73 35.07 32.93
CA THR A 10 23.32 34.24 31.87
C THR A 10 22.79 32.83 31.93
N ASP A 11 22.12 32.42 30.88
CA ASP A 11 22.45 31.34 29.99
C ASP A 11 23.22 30.15 30.64
N LYS A 12 22.56 29.38 31.46
CA LYS A 12 23.01 28.06 31.93
C LYS A 12 22.02 26.92 31.69
N GLY A 13 20.85 27.19 31.10
CA GLY A 13 19.78 26.20 30.90
C GLY A 13 19.87 25.38 29.62
N GLU A 14 20.61 25.79 28.60
CA GLU A 14 20.62 25.11 27.30
C GLU A 14 21.76 24.08 27.09
N LYS A 15 22.75 24.03 27.98
CA LYS A 15 23.86 23.09 27.82
C LYS A 15 23.68 21.71 28.44
N ASP A 16 22.73 21.55 29.35
CA ASP A 16 22.55 20.26 30.07
C ASP A 16 21.55 19.30 29.41
N MET A 17 20.80 19.72 28.36
CA MET A 17 19.95 18.81 27.61
C MET A 17 20.68 18.06 26.47
N ALA A 18 21.93 18.39 26.20
CA ALA A 18 22.70 17.79 25.10
C ALA A 18 23.64 16.64 25.53
N ALA A 19 23.74 16.30 26.80
CA ALA A 19 24.67 15.30 27.34
C ALA A 19 24.05 13.94 27.66
N GLY A 20 22.77 13.71 27.34
CA GLY A 20 22.07 12.47 27.57
C GLY A 20 21.97 11.62 26.30
N LYS A 21 22.78 10.55 26.23
CA LYS A 21 22.73 9.44 25.23
C LYS A 21 23.20 9.78 23.82
N LYS A 22 24.50 9.85 23.60
CA LYS A 22 25.11 9.43 22.34
C LYS A 22 25.04 7.88 22.23
N GLU A 23 23.86 7.28 22.32
CA GLU A 23 23.62 5.92 21.87
C GLU A 23 23.60 5.93 20.35
N ASN A 24 24.54 5.23 19.79
CA ASN A 24 24.76 4.75 18.43
C ASN A 24 23.64 5.09 17.42
N ARG A 25 23.58 6.36 16.97
CA ARG A 25 22.60 6.84 15.98
C ARG A 25 22.73 6.18 14.60
N ASN A 26 23.73 5.30 14.44
CA ASN A 26 23.99 4.51 13.23
C ASN A 26 23.64 3.02 13.39
N ALA A 27 22.90 2.63 14.41
CA ALA A 27 22.46 1.25 14.54
C ALA A 27 21.29 1.01 13.55
N ASP A 28 21.49 0.11 12.61
CA ASP A 28 20.40 -0.42 11.80
C ASP A 28 19.41 -1.17 12.70
N HIS A 29 18.14 -0.79 12.63
CA HIS A 29 17.07 -1.52 13.30
C HIS A 29 16.58 -2.64 12.37
N ARG A 30 16.70 -3.89 12.82
CA ARG A 30 16.20 -5.04 12.07
C ARG A 30 14.76 -5.34 12.47
N ILE A 31 13.89 -5.41 11.48
CA ILE A 31 12.54 -5.95 11.60
C ILE A 31 12.45 -7.19 10.71
N ARG A 32 11.56 -8.11 11.05
CA ARG A 32 11.35 -9.33 10.27
C ARG A 32 9.86 -9.51 9.97
N PRO A 33 9.49 -10.14 8.85
CA PRO A 33 8.10 -10.43 8.56
C PRO A 33 7.45 -11.28 9.67
N VAL A 34 6.22 -10.93 10.03
CA VAL A 34 5.36 -11.75 10.90
C VAL A 34 4.38 -12.60 10.09
N ALA A 35 4.12 -12.17 8.84
CA ALA A 35 3.20 -12.83 7.93
C ALA A 35 3.54 -12.47 6.48
N TYR A 36 2.92 -13.20 5.55
CA TYR A 36 2.88 -12.85 4.13
C TYR A 36 1.43 -12.71 3.68
N ILE A 37 1.17 -11.73 2.81
CA ILE A 37 -0.15 -11.58 2.21
C ILE A 37 -0.18 -12.24 0.83
N HIS A 38 -1.24 -13.01 0.57
CA HIS A 38 -1.53 -13.64 -0.71
C HIS A 38 -2.68 -12.91 -1.39
N THR A 39 -2.45 -12.46 -2.60
CA THR A 39 -3.39 -11.65 -3.40
C THR A 39 -3.51 -12.18 -4.83
N ASP A 40 -4.45 -11.65 -5.60
CA ASP A 40 -4.63 -11.96 -7.02
C ASP A 40 -3.68 -11.15 -7.94
N PHE A 41 -2.68 -10.46 -7.38
CA PHE A 41 -1.73 -9.61 -8.11
C PHE A 41 -0.32 -10.23 -8.10
N PRO A 42 0.03 -11.11 -9.06
CA PRO A 42 1.35 -11.75 -9.09
C PRO A 42 2.48 -10.81 -9.51
N THR A 43 2.14 -9.68 -10.14
CA THR A 43 3.09 -8.67 -10.63
C THR A 43 2.72 -7.27 -10.17
N LYS A 44 3.65 -6.31 -10.30
CA LYS A 44 3.40 -4.89 -9.94
C LYS A 44 2.35 -4.21 -10.82
N PHE A 45 2.17 -4.70 -12.04
CA PHE A 45 1.25 -4.10 -12.99
C PHE A 45 -0.19 -4.51 -12.66
N GLY A 46 -1.06 -3.53 -12.45
CA GLY A 46 -2.45 -3.77 -12.09
C GLY A 46 -2.75 -3.73 -10.59
N ILE A 47 -1.73 -3.67 -9.72
CA ILE A 47 -1.98 -3.47 -8.28
C ILE A 47 -2.72 -2.14 -8.07
N PRO A 48 -3.79 -2.12 -7.25
CA PRO A 48 -4.49 -0.89 -6.90
C PRO A 48 -3.54 0.14 -6.27
N ARG A 49 -3.71 1.41 -6.63
CA ARG A 49 -2.80 2.47 -6.17
C ARG A 49 -2.94 2.81 -4.68
N GLN A 50 -4.06 2.43 -4.07
CA GLN A 50 -4.37 2.60 -2.66
C GLN A 50 -5.27 1.46 -2.20
N SER A 51 -5.22 1.15 -0.92
CA SER A 51 -6.12 0.18 -0.29
C SER A 51 -7.58 0.61 -0.40
N GLY A 52 -8.49 -0.37 -0.39
CA GLY A 52 -9.93 -0.16 -0.40
C GLY A 52 -10.57 0.14 -1.76
N LEU A 53 -9.78 0.18 -2.85
CA LEU A 53 -10.28 0.54 -4.19
C LEU A 53 -10.80 -0.65 -5.02
N THR A 54 -10.61 -1.89 -4.57
CA THR A 54 -10.97 -3.12 -5.29
C THR A 54 -12.22 -3.81 -4.78
N GLY A 55 -12.99 -3.15 -3.94
CA GLY A 55 -14.22 -3.73 -3.39
C GLY A 55 -13.95 -4.97 -2.54
N ASP A 56 -14.70 -6.05 -2.81
CA ASP A 56 -14.68 -7.30 -2.02
C ASP A 56 -13.61 -8.33 -2.46
N LEU A 57 -12.60 -7.92 -3.22
CA LEU A 57 -11.50 -8.81 -3.59
C LEU A 57 -10.77 -9.31 -2.34
N GLU A 58 -10.85 -10.62 -2.09
CA GLU A 58 -10.24 -11.24 -0.93
C GLU A 58 -8.73 -11.43 -1.10
N ALA A 59 -8.02 -11.21 -0.01
CA ALA A 59 -6.63 -11.57 0.18
C ALA A 59 -6.47 -12.34 1.49
N LYS A 60 -5.40 -13.13 1.61
CA LYS A 60 -5.14 -13.95 2.79
C LYS A 60 -3.81 -13.57 3.40
N ILE A 61 -3.81 -13.25 4.70
CA ILE A 61 -2.60 -13.01 5.48
C ILE A 61 -2.28 -14.29 6.23
N VAL A 62 -1.17 -14.92 5.86
CA VAL A 62 -0.68 -16.17 6.43
C VAL A 62 0.51 -15.87 7.31
N PHE A 63 0.42 -16.20 8.59
CA PHE A 63 1.47 -15.94 9.56
C PHE A 63 2.66 -16.89 9.38
N GLU A 64 3.85 -16.37 9.64
CA GLU A 64 5.02 -17.21 9.84
C GLU A 64 4.80 -18.19 11.00
N PRO A 65 5.36 -19.41 10.94
CA PRO A 65 5.11 -20.46 11.96
C PRO A 65 5.36 -20.00 13.40
N GLU A 66 6.36 -19.16 13.62
CA GLU A 66 6.69 -18.60 14.93
C GLU A 66 5.58 -17.70 15.50
N PHE A 67 4.81 -17.03 14.62
CA PHE A 67 3.79 -16.04 15.00
C PHE A 67 2.35 -16.56 14.79
N SER A 68 2.17 -17.82 14.35
CA SER A 68 0.89 -18.40 13.95
C SER A 68 0.06 -18.96 15.13
N SER A 69 0.23 -18.39 16.33
CA SER A 69 -0.58 -18.78 17.49
C SER A 69 -1.99 -18.20 17.42
N PRO A 70 -3.05 -18.99 17.67
CA PRO A 70 -4.42 -18.49 17.79
C PRO A 70 -4.57 -17.40 18.86
N GLU A 71 -3.76 -17.43 19.90
CA GLU A 71 -3.76 -16.43 20.98
C GLU A 71 -3.33 -15.05 20.49
N ALA A 72 -2.47 -15.00 19.47
CA ALA A 72 -2.00 -13.72 18.91
C ALA A 72 -3.11 -12.95 18.15
N VAL A 73 -4.16 -13.63 17.72
CA VAL A 73 -5.31 -13.03 17.02
C VAL A 73 -6.58 -13.00 17.86
N ARG A 74 -6.50 -13.35 19.16
CA ARG A 74 -7.66 -13.33 20.06
C ARG A 74 -8.25 -11.92 20.13
N GLY A 75 -9.54 -11.76 19.83
CA GLY A 75 -10.25 -10.48 19.84
C GLY A 75 -10.10 -9.66 18.56
N ILE A 76 -9.32 -10.11 17.57
CA ILE A 76 -9.14 -9.36 16.32
C ILE A 76 -10.44 -9.23 15.51
N GLU A 77 -11.36 -10.19 15.65
CA GLU A 77 -12.65 -10.22 14.95
C GLU A 77 -13.62 -9.13 15.43
N GLU A 78 -13.35 -8.48 16.55
CA GLU A 78 -14.11 -7.32 17.04
C GLU A 78 -13.80 -6.04 16.24
N PHE A 79 -12.73 -6.05 15.43
CA PHE A 79 -12.33 -4.92 14.60
C PHE A 79 -12.70 -5.14 13.13
N SER A 80 -13.33 -4.14 12.53
CA SER A 80 -13.71 -4.18 11.12
C SER A 80 -12.54 -3.94 10.15
N HIS A 81 -11.51 -3.21 10.60
CA HIS A 81 -10.36 -2.83 9.77
C HIS A 81 -9.05 -3.00 10.53
N LEU A 82 -8.00 -3.28 9.77
CA LEU A 82 -6.64 -3.48 10.26
C LEU A 82 -5.66 -2.59 9.49
N TRP A 83 -4.69 -2.00 10.20
CA TRP A 83 -3.48 -1.45 9.62
C TRP A 83 -2.50 -2.57 9.35
N LEU A 84 -1.93 -2.58 8.14
CA LEU A 84 -0.80 -3.43 7.76
C LEU A 84 0.43 -2.57 7.55
N ILE A 85 1.53 -2.92 8.22
CA ILE A 85 2.86 -2.38 7.95
C ILE A 85 3.62 -3.44 7.17
N TRP A 86 4.04 -3.11 5.94
CA TRP A 86 4.55 -4.08 4.97
C TRP A 86 5.72 -3.51 4.14
N GLU A 87 6.35 -4.32 3.31
CA GLU A 87 7.48 -3.91 2.50
C GLU A 87 7.17 -3.90 1.01
N PHE A 88 7.63 -2.86 0.31
CA PHE A 88 7.71 -2.85 -1.14
C PHE A 88 8.86 -3.75 -1.61
N SER A 89 8.68 -5.08 -1.51
CA SER A 89 9.72 -6.10 -1.71
C SER A 89 10.45 -5.98 -3.04
N GLU A 90 9.75 -5.58 -4.10
CA GLU A 90 10.32 -5.41 -5.44
C GLU A 90 11.05 -4.07 -5.66
N ASN A 91 11.03 -3.16 -4.70
CA ASN A 91 11.64 -1.84 -4.81
C ASN A 91 12.75 -1.61 -3.79
N VAL A 92 13.21 -2.67 -3.13
CA VAL A 92 14.30 -2.59 -2.16
C VAL A 92 15.57 -2.09 -2.85
N ARG A 93 16.06 -0.96 -2.39
CA ARG A 93 17.30 -0.34 -2.89
C ARG A 93 18.48 -0.71 -2.00
N LYS A 94 19.68 -0.66 -2.60
CA LYS A 94 20.90 -0.77 -1.80
C LYS A 94 20.93 0.37 -0.76
N PRO A 95 21.39 0.08 0.47
CA PRO A 95 21.55 1.09 1.51
C PRO A 95 22.28 2.33 1.00
N GLY A 96 21.78 3.53 1.36
CA GLY A 96 22.36 4.81 0.93
C GLY A 96 21.93 5.29 -0.47
N ASN A 97 21.26 4.48 -1.27
CA ASN A 97 20.83 4.87 -2.62
C ASN A 97 19.34 5.31 -2.64
N TRP A 98 19.02 6.44 -2.05
CA TRP A 98 17.70 7.04 -2.06
C TRP A 98 17.70 8.43 -2.67
N SER A 99 16.54 8.94 -3.05
CA SER A 99 16.38 10.30 -3.58
C SER A 99 15.46 11.10 -2.69
N ALA A 100 15.86 12.32 -2.35
CA ALA A 100 15.04 13.24 -1.54
C ALA A 100 13.72 13.63 -2.25
N THR A 101 13.66 13.49 -3.57
CA THR A 101 12.48 13.82 -4.36
C THR A 101 12.08 12.69 -5.30
N VAL A 102 10.79 12.59 -5.55
CA VAL A 102 10.19 11.67 -6.53
C VAL A 102 9.30 12.45 -7.49
N ARG A 103 8.86 11.79 -8.57
CA ARG A 103 7.92 12.35 -9.54
C ARG A 103 6.63 11.55 -9.49
N PRO A 104 5.60 12.04 -8.76
CA PRO A 104 4.32 11.33 -8.68
C PRO A 104 3.68 11.24 -10.06
N PRO A 105 3.27 10.05 -10.51
CA PRO A 105 2.62 9.87 -11.82
C PRO A 105 1.38 10.74 -12.01
N ARG A 106 0.58 10.91 -10.97
CA ARG A 106 -0.64 11.74 -11.01
C ARG A 106 -0.41 13.24 -11.16
N LEU A 107 0.84 13.71 -10.99
CA LEU A 107 1.25 15.08 -11.30
C LEU A 107 1.91 15.19 -12.69
N GLY A 108 1.58 14.28 -13.63
CA GLY A 108 2.11 14.28 -14.99
C GLY A 108 3.55 13.79 -15.10
N GLY A 109 4.16 13.29 -14.02
CA GLY A 109 5.51 12.72 -14.03
C GLY A 109 6.66 13.74 -14.14
N ASN A 110 6.37 15.03 -14.34
CA ASN A 110 7.37 16.10 -14.48
C ASN A 110 7.61 16.90 -13.18
N THR A 111 6.59 17.00 -12.33
CA THR A 111 6.68 17.72 -11.05
C THR A 111 7.42 16.88 -10.01
N ARG A 112 8.46 17.48 -9.40
CA ARG A 112 9.20 16.87 -8.29
C ARG A 112 8.56 17.23 -6.96
N VAL A 113 8.39 16.23 -6.09
CA VAL A 113 7.84 16.36 -4.74
C VAL A 113 8.76 15.66 -3.76
N GLY A 114 8.89 16.18 -2.54
CA GLY A 114 9.66 15.51 -1.48
C GLY A 114 9.14 14.08 -1.24
N VAL A 115 10.04 13.13 -1.08
CA VAL A 115 9.67 11.70 -0.93
C VAL A 115 8.73 11.49 0.27
N PHE A 116 8.94 12.22 1.36
CA PHE A 116 8.10 12.15 2.57
C PHE A 116 6.73 12.83 2.43
N ALA A 117 6.55 13.65 1.39
CA ALA A 117 5.24 14.18 1.02
C ALA A 117 4.47 13.25 0.05
N THR A 118 4.91 12.01 -0.11
CA THR A 118 4.31 11.00 -0.99
C THR A 118 4.24 9.64 -0.32
N ARG A 119 3.48 8.72 -0.92
CA ARG A 119 3.48 7.28 -0.59
C ARG A 119 4.29 6.45 -1.59
N SER A 120 5.29 7.07 -2.23
CA SER A 120 6.18 6.39 -3.18
C SER A 120 6.95 5.24 -2.51
N PRO A 121 7.14 4.10 -3.21
CA PRO A 121 7.99 3.01 -2.73
C PRO A 121 9.49 3.39 -2.68
N PHE A 122 9.88 4.45 -3.40
CA PHE A 122 11.28 4.89 -3.50
C PHE A 122 11.72 5.76 -2.31
N ARG A 123 11.54 5.24 -1.10
CA ARG A 123 11.85 5.90 0.17
C ARG A 123 13.01 5.21 0.88
N PRO A 124 13.65 5.86 1.90
CA PRO A 124 14.80 5.28 2.63
C PRO A 124 14.52 3.90 3.19
N ASN A 125 13.37 3.74 3.85
CA ASN A 125 12.84 2.44 4.27
C ASN A 125 11.67 2.12 3.36
N SER A 126 11.72 0.99 2.67
CA SER A 126 10.71 0.57 1.69
C SER A 126 9.40 0.10 2.36
N LEU A 127 8.95 0.82 3.39
CA LEU A 127 7.75 0.45 4.16
C LEU A 127 6.49 1.03 3.52
N GLY A 128 5.47 0.20 3.41
CA GLY A 128 4.10 0.54 3.09
C GLY A 128 3.20 0.55 4.34
N LEU A 129 2.11 1.27 4.27
CA LEU A 129 1.07 1.32 5.30
C LEU A 129 -0.29 1.33 4.60
N SER A 130 -1.12 0.32 4.87
CA SER A 130 -2.43 0.15 4.24
C SER A 130 -3.48 -0.23 5.28
N VAL A 131 -4.69 0.31 5.11
CA VAL A 131 -5.86 -0.15 5.84
C VAL A 131 -6.58 -1.18 5.00
N VAL A 132 -6.83 -2.36 5.56
CA VAL A 132 -7.63 -3.42 4.95
C VAL A 132 -8.85 -3.72 5.80
N LYS A 133 -9.94 -4.17 5.18
CA LYS A 133 -11.14 -4.61 5.90
C LYS A 133 -10.96 -6.08 6.29
N LEU A 134 -11.08 -6.39 7.58
CA LEU A 134 -11.13 -7.78 8.05
C LEU A 134 -12.49 -8.38 7.68
N LYS A 135 -12.47 -9.49 6.93
CA LYS A 135 -13.68 -10.20 6.54
C LYS A 135 -14.00 -11.34 7.50
N ARG A 136 -12.99 -12.12 7.88
CA ARG A 136 -13.07 -13.25 8.83
C ARG A 136 -11.70 -13.78 9.21
N VAL A 137 -11.63 -14.58 10.26
CA VAL A 137 -10.47 -15.41 10.59
C VAL A 137 -10.77 -16.85 10.22
N GLU A 138 -9.89 -17.47 9.46
CA GLU A 138 -9.91 -18.90 9.13
C GLU A 138 -8.82 -19.61 9.94
N TYR A 139 -9.02 -20.89 10.24
CA TYR A 139 -8.02 -21.70 10.94
C TYR A 139 -7.62 -22.89 10.07
N LEU A 140 -6.33 -23.08 9.87
CA LEU A 140 -5.79 -24.22 9.16
C LEU A 140 -5.97 -25.51 9.99
N LYS A 141 -5.75 -26.67 9.39
CA LYS A 141 -5.87 -27.98 10.07
C LYS A 141 -4.99 -28.12 11.32
N ASN A 142 -3.85 -27.42 11.34
CA ASN A 142 -2.93 -27.38 12.49
C ASN A 142 -3.31 -26.30 13.53
N GLY A 143 -4.45 -25.62 13.37
CA GLY A 143 -4.93 -24.56 14.24
C GLY A 143 -4.33 -23.17 13.98
N ALA A 144 -3.42 -23.02 13.01
CA ALA A 144 -2.83 -21.74 12.67
C ALA A 144 -3.87 -20.77 12.07
N PRO A 145 -3.96 -19.51 12.55
CA PRO A 145 -4.89 -18.53 12.02
C PRO A 145 -4.45 -18.00 10.65
N VAL A 146 -5.44 -17.67 9.81
CA VAL A 146 -5.29 -16.94 8.55
C VAL A 146 -6.30 -15.80 8.57
N LEU A 147 -5.85 -14.57 8.36
CA LEU A 147 -6.77 -13.44 8.26
C LEU A 147 -7.22 -13.30 6.80
N VAL A 148 -8.51 -13.36 6.56
CA VAL A 148 -9.10 -13.05 5.26
C VAL A 148 -9.53 -11.60 5.27
N VAL A 149 -8.93 -10.81 4.37
CA VAL A 149 -9.13 -9.37 4.28
C VAL A 149 -9.58 -8.96 2.89
N THR A 150 -10.12 -7.75 2.75
CA THR A 150 -10.43 -7.14 1.45
C THR A 150 -9.79 -5.75 1.34
N GLY A 151 -9.62 -5.28 0.11
CA GLY A 151 -9.06 -3.95 -0.17
C GLY A 151 -7.53 -3.89 -0.11
N ALA A 152 -6.83 -5.03 -0.23
CA ALA A 152 -5.37 -5.06 -0.29
C ALA A 152 -4.84 -4.38 -1.58
N ASP A 153 -3.75 -3.62 -1.43
CA ASP A 153 -3.03 -2.91 -2.49
C ASP A 153 -1.56 -3.40 -2.59
N MET A 154 -1.38 -4.68 -2.43
CA MET A 154 -0.08 -5.35 -2.36
C MET A 154 0.02 -6.47 -3.38
N MET A 155 1.25 -6.74 -3.81
CA MET A 155 1.57 -7.90 -4.66
C MET A 155 1.47 -9.20 -3.84
N ASP A 156 1.18 -10.30 -4.52
CA ASP A 156 1.23 -11.63 -3.90
C ASP A 156 2.60 -11.91 -3.28
N GLY A 157 2.61 -12.53 -2.11
CA GLY A 157 3.82 -12.82 -1.35
C GLY A 157 4.47 -11.62 -0.69
N THR A 158 3.81 -10.47 -0.59
CA THR A 158 4.36 -9.29 0.11
C THR A 158 4.53 -9.56 1.61
N PRO A 159 5.74 -9.30 2.18
CA PRO A 159 5.98 -9.47 3.61
C PRO A 159 5.26 -8.40 4.44
N VAL A 160 4.59 -8.84 5.49
CA VAL A 160 3.90 -8.01 6.49
C VAL A 160 4.71 -8.05 7.77
N PHE A 161 5.11 -6.87 8.26
CA PHE A 161 5.95 -6.72 9.47
C PHE A 161 5.14 -6.52 10.74
N ASP A 162 3.95 -5.94 10.63
CA ASP A 162 3.08 -5.72 11.79
C ASP A 162 1.61 -5.56 11.37
N ILE A 163 0.71 -5.93 12.27
CA ILE A 163 -0.73 -5.83 12.08
C ILE A 163 -1.29 -5.13 13.32
N LYS A 164 -2.06 -4.05 13.13
CA LYS A 164 -2.70 -3.32 14.22
C LYS A 164 -4.17 -3.12 13.94
N PRO A 165 -5.04 -3.13 14.95
CA PRO A 165 -6.43 -2.75 14.74
C PRO A 165 -6.55 -1.27 14.33
N TYR A 166 -7.48 -0.99 13.42
CA TYR A 166 -7.90 0.38 13.11
C TYR A 166 -8.87 0.85 14.19
N VAL A 167 -8.55 1.97 14.82
CA VAL A 167 -9.32 2.53 15.92
C VAL A 167 -9.99 3.84 15.48
N PRO A 168 -11.30 3.83 15.11
CA PRO A 168 -11.94 4.95 14.43
C PRO A 168 -11.81 6.30 15.13
N PHE A 169 -11.90 6.35 16.44
CA PHE A 169 -11.80 7.61 17.18
C PHE A 169 -10.38 8.21 17.19
N ALA A 170 -9.35 7.41 16.93
CA ALA A 170 -7.96 7.84 16.90
C ALA A 170 -7.42 7.99 15.48
N ASP A 171 -7.87 7.14 14.53
CA ASP A 171 -7.29 7.04 13.20
C ASP A 171 -8.07 7.83 12.13
N SER A 172 -9.36 8.16 12.41
CA SER A 172 -10.21 8.88 11.45
C SER A 172 -10.08 10.39 11.61
N HIS A 173 -9.63 11.06 10.55
CA HIS A 173 -9.49 12.51 10.48
C HIS A 173 -10.22 13.05 9.23
N PRO A 174 -11.57 13.16 9.26
CA PRO A 174 -12.34 13.60 8.08
C PRO A 174 -11.96 15.01 7.59
N GLU A 175 -11.47 15.87 8.47
CA GLU A 175 -11.01 17.22 8.20
C GLU A 175 -9.60 17.31 7.59
N ALA A 176 -8.88 16.19 7.48
CA ALA A 176 -7.50 16.17 7.01
C ALA A 176 -7.40 16.61 5.55
N LYS A 177 -6.40 17.43 5.24
CA LYS A 177 -6.11 17.88 3.87
C LYS A 177 -5.26 16.85 3.14
N GLY A 178 -5.67 16.43 1.95
CA GLY A 178 -4.98 15.44 1.12
C GLY A 178 -3.83 16.01 0.27
N GLY A 179 -3.55 17.33 0.35
CA GLY A 179 -2.52 17.96 -0.46
C GLY A 179 -2.79 17.82 -1.96
N PHE A 180 -1.79 17.43 -2.74
CA PHE A 180 -1.96 17.26 -4.19
C PHE A 180 -2.91 16.11 -4.57
N THR A 181 -3.20 15.18 -3.67
CA THR A 181 -4.09 14.05 -3.95
C THR A 181 -5.56 14.47 -4.03
N ASP A 182 -5.93 15.60 -3.41
CA ASP A 182 -7.29 16.14 -3.50
C ASP A 182 -7.68 16.52 -4.94
N GLN A 183 -6.69 16.93 -5.76
CA GLN A 183 -6.89 17.30 -7.17
C GLN A 183 -7.01 16.09 -8.11
N THR A 184 -6.64 14.89 -7.64
CA THR A 184 -6.57 13.67 -8.45
C THR A 184 -7.51 12.57 -7.93
N LYS A 185 -8.40 12.92 -7.02
CA LYS A 185 -9.28 12.00 -6.30
C LYS A 185 -10.26 11.25 -7.20
N GLU A 186 -10.77 11.93 -8.24
CA GLU A 186 -11.81 11.39 -9.12
C GLU A 186 -11.27 10.80 -10.42
N TYR A 187 -9.95 10.54 -10.49
CA TYR A 187 -9.39 9.96 -11.71
C TYR A 187 -9.77 8.48 -11.82
N GLY A 188 -10.39 8.14 -12.95
CA GLY A 188 -10.73 6.78 -13.31
C GLY A 188 -11.08 6.68 -14.79
N LEU A 189 -11.11 5.45 -15.30
CA LEU A 189 -11.55 5.12 -16.66
C LEU A 189 -12.92 4.45 -16.64
N ALA A 190 -13.71 4.69 -17.66
CA ALA A 190 -14.82 3.79 -17.98
C ALA A 190 -14.23 2.45 -18.46
N VAL A 191 -14.85 1.33 -18.09
CA VAL A 191 -14.34 -0.01 -18.41
C VAL A 191 -15.38 -0.78 -19.19
N GLU A 192 -15.04 -1.18 -20.41
CA GLU A 192 -15.84 -2.03 -21.27
C GLU A 192 -15.24 -3.43 -21.33
N ILE A 193 -15.98 -4.42 -20.85
CA ILE A 193 -15.63 -5.83 -20.92
C ILE A 193 -16.77 -6.56 -21.60
N PRO A 194 -16.58 -7.15 -22.81
CA PRO A 194 -17.58 -8.00 -23.44
C PRO A 194 -17.99 -9.16 -22.49
N GLU A 195 -19.31 -9.39 -22.36
CA GLU A 195 -19.86 -10.41 -21.45
C GLU A 195 -19.21 -11.80 -21.65
N LYS A 196 -19.01 -12.20 -22.89
CA LYS A 196 -18.34 -13.46 -23.24
C LYS A 196 -16.92 -13.59 -22.66
N LEU A 197 -16.22 -12.49 -22.40
CA LEU A 197 -14.88 -12.50 -21.79
C LEU A 197 -14.96 -12.62 -20.26
N LEU A 198 -16.05 -12.17 -19.65
CA LEU A 198 -16.29 -12.35 -18.22
C LEU A 198 -16.63 -13.80 -17.87
N GLU A 199 -17.16 -14.58 -18.81
CA GLU A 199 -17.46 -16.01 -18.59
C GLU A 199 -16.20 -16.84 -18.30
N PHE A 200 -15.02 -16.41 -18.75
CA PHE A 200 -13.75 -17.08 -18.42
C PHE A 200 -13.33 -16.90 -16.96
N LEU A 201 -13.87 -15.89 -16.27
CA LEU A 201 -13.54 -15.57 -14.89
C LEU A 201 -14.57 -16.11 -13.91
N PRO A 202 -14.15 -16.60 -12.72
CA PRO A 202 -15.06 -16.82 -11.60
C PRO A 202 -15.92 -15.60 -11.32
N GLU A 203 -17.17 -15.80 -10.94
CA GLU A 203 -18.13 -14.72 -10.75
C GLU A 203 -17.62 -13.67 -9.74
N GLU A 204 -17.03 -14.13 -8.64
CA GLU A 204 -16.49 -13.30 -7.57
C GLU A 204 -15.27 -12.44 -8.00
N LYS A 205 -14.67 -12.71 -9.17
CA LYS A 205 -13.52 -11.96 -9.70
C LYS A 205 -13.91 -10.90 -10.76
N ARG A 206 -15.15 -10.91 -11.23
CA ARG A 206 -15.60 -10.05 -12.34
C ARG A 206 -15.67 -8.58 -11.94
N ASP A 207 -16.37 -8.27 -10.87
CA ASP A 207 -16.47 -6.89 -10.36
C ASP A 207 -15.13 -6.36 -9.81
N PRO A 208 -14.34 -7.14 -9.06
CA PRO A 208 -12.98 -6.75 -8.71
C PRO A 208 -12.10 -6.43 -9.92
N LEU A 209 -12.15 -7.22 -11.01
CA LEU A 209 -11.42 -6.90 -12.23
C LEU A 209 -11.84 -5.54 -12.82
N ARG A 210 -13.15 -5.25 -12.90
CA ARG A 210 -13.64 -3.94 -13.34
C ARG A 210 -13.09 -2.81 -12.49
N ALA A 211 -13.12 -2.96 -11.16
CA ALA A 211 -12.62 -1.96 -10.23
C ALA A 211 -11.10 -1.72 -10.39
N VAL A 212 -10.32 -2.77 -10.59
CA VAL A 212 -8.87 -2.67 -10.87
C VAL A 212 -8.61 -1.93 -12.18
N LEU A 213 -9.28 -2.32 -13.27
CA LEU A 213 -9.10 -1.69 -14.58
C LEU A 213 -9.53 -0.23 -14.60
N ALA A 214 -10.58 0.13 -13.85
CA ALA A 214 -11.04 1.51 -13.69
C ALA A 214 -10.00 2.44 -13.05
N GLN A 215 -9.02 1.89 -12.30
CA GLN A 215 -7.92 2.65 -11.69
C GLN A 215 -6.85 3.10 -12.69
N ASP A 216 -6.99 2.76 -13.98
CA ASP A 216 -5.99 2.98 -15.02
C ASP A 216 -4.61 2.38 -14.66
N PRO A 217 -4.41 1.09 -14.86
CA PRO A 217 -3.16 0.42 -14.51
C PRO A 217 -1.95 0.88 -15.33
N ARG A 218 -2.16 1.61 -16.44
CA ARG A 218 -1.08 2.07 -17.32
C ARG A 218 -0.09 3.00 -16.61
N PRO A 219 1.17 3.03 -17.05
CA PRO A 219 2.07 4.12 -16.72
C PRO A 219 1.51 5.45 -17.24
N SER A 220 1.41 6.47 -16.39
CA SER A 220 0.77 7.76 -16.66
C SER A 220 1.39 8.60 -17.80
N TYR A 221 2.54 8.16 -18.35
CA TYR A 221 3.23 8.80 -19.48
C TYR A 221 2.96 8.11 -20.83
N GLN A 222 2.07 7.12 -20.87
CA GLN A 222 1.75 6.36 -22.08
C GLN A 222 0.32 6.68 -22.53
N GLU A 223 0.22 7.44 -23.62
CA GLU A 223 -1.06 7.87 -24.22
C GLU A 223 -1.26 7.31 -25.64
N ASP A 224 -0.74 6.13 -25.92
CA ASP A 224 -0.90 5.47 -27.21
C ASP A 224 -2.22 4.67 -27.23
N PRO A 225 -3.24 5.09 -28.02
CA PRO A 225 -4.56 4.45 -28.05
C PRO A 225 -4.55 3.05 -28.68
N ASP A 226 -3.57 2.76 -29.55
CA ASP A 226 -3.46 1.48 -30.26
C ASP A 226 -2.64 0.45 -29.48
N ARG A 227 -1.99 0.87 -28.42
CA ARG A 227 -1.15 -0.01 -27.61
C ARG A 227 -1.98 -1.00 -26.81
N VAL A 228 -1.66 -2.28 -26.99
CA VAL A 228 -2.22 -3.35 -26.17
C VAL A 228 -1.36 -3.53 -24.90
N TYR A 229 -2.02 -3.46 -23.76
CA TYR A 229 -1.43 -3.72 -22.44
C TYR A 229 -1.87 -5.10 -21.96
N GLY A 230 -0.98 -5.83 -21.29
CA GLY A 230 -1.29 -7.11 -20.65
C GLY A 230 -1.13 -6.98 -19.12
N MET A 231 -2.06 -7.54 -18.37
CA MET A 231 -2.07 -7.58 -16.90
C MET A 231 -2.42 -8.98 -16.43
N GLU A 232 -1.66 -9.49 -15.49
CA GLU A 232 -2.02 -10.72 -14.80
C GLU A 232 -2.91 -10.42 -13.60
N PHE A 233 -4.04 -11.11 -13.49
CA PHE A 233 -4.99 -10.98 -12.42
C PHE A 233 -5.67 -12.33 -12.13
N ALA A 234 -5.64 -12.79 -10.89
CA ALA A 234 -6.32 -14.03 -10.45
C ALA A 234 -5.96 -15.28 -11.29
N GLY A 235 -4.73 -15.36 -11.83
CA GLY A 235 -4.28 -16.44 -12.71
C GLY A 235 -4.73 -16.34 -14.17
N TYR A 236 -5.19 -15.15 -14.59
CA TYR A 236 -5.55 -14.83 -15.97
C TYR A 236 -4.72 -13.70 -16.52
N GLU A 237 -4.33 -13.78 -17.79
CA GLU A 237 -3.80 -12.65 -18.55
C GLU A 237 -4.97 -11.87 -19.15
N VAL A 238 -5.07 -10.58 -18.79
CA VAL A 238 -6.08 -9.66 -19.30
C VAL A 238 -5.41 -8.66 -20.22
N LYS A 239 -5.77 -8.68 -21.54
CA LYS A 239 -5.26 -7.71 -22.52
C LYS A 239 -6.29 -6.62 -22.79
N PHE A 240 -5.83 -5.37 -22.87
CA PHE A 240 -6.71 -4.22 -23.04
C PHE A 240 -6.01 -3.09 -23.81
N THR A 241 -6.82 -2.19 -24.37
CA THR A 241 -6.41 -0.91 -24.93
C THR A 241 -7.13 0.22 -24.18
N VAL A 242 -6.63 1.45 -24.27
CA VAL A 242 -7.30 2.61 -23.69
C VAL A 242 -7.35 3.75 -24.70
N SER A 243 -8.56 4.22 -25.01
CA SER A 243 -8.82 5.37 -25.86
C SER A 243 -9.91 6.24 -25.26
N GLU A 244 -9.79 7.56 -25.37
CA GLU A 244 -10.82 8.54 -24.94
C GLU A 244 -11.35 8.33 -23.51
N LYS A 245 -10.47 7.94 -22.56
CA LYS A 245 -10.80 7.58 -21.16
C LYS A 245 -11.67 6.32 -21.02
N VAL A 246 -11.74 5.49 -22.04
CA VAL A 246 -12.40 4.18 -21.99
C VAL A 246 -11.34 3.08 -22.12
N LEU A 247 -11.38 2.12 -21.22
CA LEU A 247 -10.56 0.92 -21.27
C LEU A 247 -11.38 -0.21 -21.89
N HIS A 248 -10.87 -0.77 -22.99
CA HIS A 248 -11.53 -1.86 -23.73
C HIS A 248 -10.76 -3.16 -23.53
N VAL A 249 -11.36 -4.15 -22.88
CA VAL A 249 -10.76 -5.47 -22.73
C VAL A 249 -10.87 -6.23 -24.06
N LYS A 250 -9.73 -6.75 -24.52
CA LYS A 250 -9.58 -7.48 -25.80
C LYS A 250 -9.58 -8.99 -25.62
N SER A 251 -8.89 -9.50 -24.59
CA SER A 251 -8.89 -10.93 -24.25
C SER A 251 -8.73 -11.15 -22.75
N VAL A 252 -9.22 -12.31 -22.30
CA VAL A 252 -9.01 -12.88 -20.98
C VAL A 252 -8.65 -14.33 -21.19
N GLU A 253 -7.43 -14.71 -20.84
CA GLU A 253 -6.88 -16.04 -21.09
C GLU A 253 -6.28 -16.58 -19.78
N LYS A 254 -6.48 -17.86 -19.49
CA LYS A 254 -5.89 -18.48 -18.29
C LYS A 254 -4.37 -18.55 -18.47
N CYS A 255 -3.61 -18.08 -17.46
CA CYS A 255 -2.16 -18.20 -17.47
C CYS A 255 -1.77 -19.68 -17.53
N THR A 256 -0.89 -20.04 -18.47
CA THR A 256 -0.29 -21.38 -18.52
C THR A 256 0.82 -21.43 -17.47
N VAL A 257 0.72 -22.36 -16.53
CA VAL A 257 1.76 -22.66 -15.54
C VAL A 257 2.91 -23.40 -16.19
#